data_3d6c6d567c37e9f14bb03cedef78a9be
#
_entry.id   3d6c6d567c37e9f14bb03cedef78a9be
#
_cell.length_a   1.000
_cell.length_b   1.000
_cell.length_c   1.000
_cell.angle_alpha   90.00
_cell.angle_beta   90.00
_cell.angle_gamma   90.00
#
_symmetry.space_group_name_H-M   'P 1'
#
loop_
_entity.id
_entity.type
_entity.pdbx_description
1 polymer ?
#
loop_
_entity_poly.entity_id
_entity_poly.type
_entity_poly.pdbx_seq_one_letter_code
_entity_poly.pdbx_strand_id
1 'polypeptide(L)'
;MNNNGNKRAPTTATQRLKQDYLRIKKDPVPYICAEPLPSNILEWHYVVRGPEKTPYEGGYYHGKLIFPREFPFKPPSIYMITPNGRFKCNTRLCLSITDFHPDTWNPAWSVSTILTGLLSFMVEKGPTLGSIETSRLHPDPAAGLQQANRNHGLLGGALANLFVIVGFAAFAYTVKYVLRSIAQE
;
A
#
# COMPACT_ATOMS: atom_id res chain seq x y z
N MET A 1 -18.60 -27.18 29.54
CA MET A 1 -17.76 -25.98 29.71
C MET A 1 -17.91 -25.13 28.48
N ASN A 2 -18.79 -24.11 28.58
CA ASN A 2 -19.05 -23.19 27.44
C ASN A 2 -17.91 -22.19 27.31
N ASN A 3 -17.14 -22.33 26.25
CA ASN A 3 -16.11 -21.37 25.90
C ASN A 3 -16.78 -20.20 25.15
N ASN A 4 -17.39 -19.27 25.89
CA ASN A 4 -17.89 -18.03 25.36
C ASN A 4 -16.72 -17.12 25.05
N GLY A 5 -16.09 -17.32 23.89
CA GLY A 5 -15.11 -16.39 23.33
C GLY A 5 -15.80 -15.03 23.19
N ASN A 6 -15.39 -14.09 24.04
CA ASN A 6 -15.85 -12.71 24.07
C ASN A 6 -15.51 -12.03 22.74
N LYS A 7 -16.35 -12.21 21.71
CA LYS A 7 -16.23 -11.50 20.42
C LYS A 7 -16.53 -10.03 20.71
N ARG A 8 -15.47 -9.24 20.94
CA ARG A 8 -15.60 -7.78 21.05
C ARG A 8 -16.36 -7.25 19.84
N ALA A 9 -17.36 -6.41 20.10
CA ALA A 9 -18.12 -5.74 19.04
C ALA A 9 -17.15 -5.06 18.05
N PRO A 10 -17.41 -5.12 16.73
CA PRO A 10 -16.55 -4.49 15.75
C PRO A 10 -16.47 -2.99 16.01
N THR A 11 -15.25 -2.44 16.03
CA THR A 11 -15.04 -1.00 16.17
C THR A 11 -15.55 -0.25 14.94
N THR A 12 -15.80 1.07 15.07
CA THR A 12 -16.18 1.94 13.94
C THR A 12 -15.17 1.84 12.81
N ALA A 13 -13.85 1.73 13.12
CA ALA A 13 -12.81 1.51 12.14
C ALA A 13 -13.00 0.20 11.37
N THR A 14 -13.29 -0.90 12.07
CA THR A 14 -13.52 -2.21 11.45
C THR A 14 -14.71 -2.18 10.50
N GLN A 15 -15.83 -1.56 10.91
CA GLN A 15 -17.03 -1.45 10.07
C GLN A 15 -16.75 -0.59 8.83
N ARG A 16 -16.09 0.56 9.01
CA ARG A 16 -15.74 1.46 7.91
C ARG A 16 -14.80 0.77 6.90
N LEU A 17 -13.75 0.12 7.37
CA LEU A 17 -12.78 -0.56 6.51
C LEU A 17 -13.39 -1.75 5.74
N LYS A 18 -14.33 -2.48 6.33
CA LYS A 18 -15.10 -3.51 5.62
C LYS A 18 -15.92 -2.90 4.47
N GLN A 19 -16.57 -1.77 4.70
CA GLN A 19 -17.33 -1.07 3.66
C GLN A 19 -16.40 -0.56 2.54
N ASP A 20 -15.26 0.03 2.89
CA ASP A 20 -14.28 0.50 1.93
C ASP A 20 -13.69 -0.66 1.11
N TYR A 21 -13.47 -1.82 1.73
CA TYR A 21 -13.02 -3.02 1.02
C TYR A 21 -14.04 -3.48 -0.03
N LEU A 22 -15.32 -3.56 0.32
CA LEU A 22 -16.37 -3.93 -0.63
C LEU A 22 -16.47 -2.90 -1.77
N ARG A 23 -16.28 -1.61 -1.49
CA ARG A 23 -16.25 -0.56 -2.52
C ARG A 23 -15.08 -0.75 -3.49
N ILE A 24 -13.87 -0.97 -2.99
CA ILE A 24 -12.68 -1.20 -3.84
C ILE A 24 -12.82 -2.46 -4.68
N LYS A 25 -13.46 -3.51 -4.16
CA LYS A 25 -13.74 -4.73 -4.92
C LYS A 25 -14.73 -4.49 -6.06
N LYS A 26 -15.71 -3.61 -5.85
CA LYS A 26 -16.71 -3.26 -6.84
C LYS A 26 -16.19 -2.25 -7.88
N ASP A 27 -15.42 -1.28 -7.42
CA ASP A 27 -14.87 -0.19 -8.21
C ASP A 27 -13.37 -0.03 -7.89
N PRO A 28 -12.50 -0.80 -8.56
CA PRO A 28 -11.07 -0.80 -8.29
C PRO A 28 -10.41 0.54 -8.63
N VAL A 29 -9.44 0.94 -7.81
CA VAL A 29 -8.60 2.11 -8.10
C VAL A 29 -7.69 1.80 -9.28
N PRO A 30 -7.64 2.64 -10.33
CA PRO A 30 -6.72 2.44 -11.45
C PRO A 30 -5.27 2.32 -10.98
N TYR A 31 -4.52 1.40 -11.56
CA TYR A 31 -3.11 1.10 -11.26
C TYR A 31 -2.83 0.60 -9.84
N ILE A 32 -3.82 0.43 -8.95
CA ILE A 32 -3.57 0.00 -7.57
C ILE A 32 -4.49 -1.17 -7.19
N CYS A 33 -3.87 -2.23 -6.66
CA CYS A 33 -4.57 -3.29 -5.93
C CYS A 33 -4.30 -3.14 -4.44
N ALA A 34 -5.31 -3.30 -3.59
CA ALA A 34 -5.15 -3.23 -2.14
C ALA A 34 -6.05 -4.23 -1.43
N GLU A 35 -5.49 -4.89 -0.41
CA GLU A 35 -6.15 -5.92 0.38
C GLU A 35 -5.80 -5.77 1.86
N PRO A 36 -6.76 -5.91 2.77
CA PRO A 36 -6.47 -6.01 4.19
C PRO A 36 -5.81 -7.35 4.53
N LEU A 37 -4.97 -7.37 5.56
CA LEU A 37 -4.51 -8.64 6.11
C LEU A 37 -5.70 -9.44 6.68
N PRO A 38 -5.81 -10.75 6.38
CA PRO A 38 -6.89 -11.59 6.92
C PRO A 38 -6.95 -11.60 8.45
N SER A 39 -5.79 -11.49 9.11
CA SER A 39 -5.67 -11.45 10.57
C SER A 39 -5.88 -10.07 11.19
N ASN A 40 -5.78 -8.99 10.38
CA ASN A 40 -5.82 -7.62 10.90
C ASN A 40 -6.34 -6.63 9.85
N ILE A 41 -7.61 -6.30 9.93
CA ILE A 41 -8.25 -5.35 9.00
C ILE A 41 -7.69 -3.92 9.09
N LEU A 42 -6.94 -3.60 10.13
CA LEU A 42 -6.29 -2.29 10.29
C LEU A 42 -4.96 -2.20 9.52
N GLU A 43 -4.46 -3.29 8.97
CA GLU A 43 -3.28 -3.32 8.14
C GLU A 43 -3.63 -3.78 6.73
N TRP A 44 -3.37 -2.92 5.75
CA TRP A 44 -3.61 -3.21 4.34
C TRP A 44 -2.31 -3.21 3.57
N HIS A 45 -2.19 -4.14 2.65
CA HIS A 45 -1.12 -4.14 1.68
C HIS A 45 -1.64 -3.65 0.33
N TYR A 46 -0.87 -2.83 -0.35
CA TYR A 46 -1.19 -2.35 -1.68
C TYR A 46 -0.03 -2.58 -2.65
N VAL A 47 -0.36 -2.68 -3.93
CA VAL A 47 0.61 -2.73 -5.03
C VAL A 47 0.21 -1.71 -6.06
N VAL A 48 1.13 -0.81 -6.38
CA VAL A 48 1.01 0.13 -7.49
C VAL A 48 1.67 -0.48 -8.72
N ARG A 49 0.94 -0.59 -9.82
CA ARG A 49 1.53 -0.78 -11.15
C ARG A 49 1.96 0.60 -11.66
N GLY A 50 3.22 0.77 -11.99
CA GLY A 50 3.76 2.04 -12.49
C GLY A 50 2.97 2.55 -13.70
N PRO A 51 2.40 3.77 -13.63
CA PRO A 51 1.62 4.33 -14.72
C PRO A 51 2.48 4.56 -15.97
N GLU A 52 1.83 4.44 -17.14
CA GLU A 52 2.47 4.72 -18.42
C GLU A 52 2.99 6.15 -18.50
N LYS A 53 4.07 6.36 -19.23
CA LYS A 53 4.73 7.67 -19.40
C LYS A 53 5.23 8.30 -18.09
N THR A 54 5.47 7.48 -17.06
CA THR A 54 6.13 7.88 -15.83
C THR A 54 7.45 7.12 -15.66
N PRO A 55 8.37 7.60 -14.80
CA PRO A 55 9.60 6.85 -14.46
C PRO A 55 9.32 5.48 -13.81
N TYR A 56 8.09 5.21 -13.45
CA TYR A 56 7.64 3.98 -12.77
C TYR A 56 7.06 2.94 -13.71
N GLU A 57 6.92 3.27 -15.00
CA GLU A 57 6.31 2.39 -16.01
C GLU A 57 6.95 1.00 -16.02
N GLY A 58 6.11 -0.03 -16.10
CA GLY A 58 6.53 -1.44 -16.11
C GLY A 58 6.95 -2.00 -14.75
N GLY A 59 7.03 -1.17 -13.70
CA GLY A 59 7.35 -1.60 -12.33
C GLY A 59 6.09 -1.92 -11.51
N TYR A 60 6.30 -2.73 -10.43
CA TYR A 60 5.30 -3.00 -9.40
C TYR A 60 5.87 -2.62 -8.04
N TYR A 61 5.13 -1.79 -7.30
CA TYR A 61 5.61 -1.16 -6.07
C TYR A 61 4.68 -1.52 -4.93
N HIS A 62 5.17 -2.36 -4.03
CA HIS A 62 4.45 -2.80 -2.84
C HIS A 62 4.63 -1.83 -1.68
N GLY A 63 3.56 -1.59 -0.95
CA GLY A 63 3.56 -0.83 0.27
C GLY A 63 2.43 -1.25 1.21
N LYS A 64 2.30 -0.54 2.33
CA LYS A 64 1.24 -0.81 3.30
C LYS A 64 0.64 0.45 3.90
N LEU A 65 -0.63 0.33 4.31
CA LEU A 65 -1.39 1.30 5.08
C LEU A 65 -1.64 0.72 6.47
N ILE A 66 -1.38 1.51 7.50
CA ILE A 66 -1.71 1.15 8.88
C ILE A 66 -2.78 2.12 9.37
N PHE A 67 -3.97 1.60 9.64
CA PHE A 67 -5.10 2.37 10.12
C PHE A 67 -5.15 2.38 11.64
N PRO A 68 -5.35 3.55 12.29
CA PRO A 68 -5.58 3.61 13.73
C PRO A 68 -6.96 3.07 14.07
N ARG A 69 -7.15 2.72 15.34
CA ARG A 69 -8.47 2.26 15.85
C ARG A 69 -9.54 3.36 15.78
N GLU A 70 -9.10 4.60 15.76
CA GLU A 70 -9.94 5.79 15.65
C GLU A 70 -10.29 6.16 14.20
N PHE A 71 -9.85 5.38 13.21
CA PHE A 71 -10.27 5.56 11.83
C PHE A 71 -11.82 5.48 11.73
N PRO A 72 -12.50 6.34 10.99
CA PRO A 72 -12.00 7.34 10.05
C PRO A 72 -11.66 8.73 10.64
N PHE A 73 -11.75 8.92 11.95
CA PHE A 73 -11.51 10.23 12.58
C PHE A 73 -10.02 10.61 12.63
N LYS A 74 -9.14 9.62 12.59
CA LYS A 74 -7.69 9.83 12.45
C LYS A 74 -7.18 9.18 11.15
N PRO A 75 -6.22 9.82 10.47
CA PRO A 75 -5.65 9.33 9.22
C PRO A 75 -4.76 8.10 9.42
N PRO A 76 -4.50 7.32 8.33
CA PRO A 76 -3.56 6.21 8.36
C PRO A 76 -2.11 6.66 8.23
N SER A 77 -1.19 5.77 8.62
CA SER A 77 0.21 5.84 8.22
C SER A 77 0.42 5.08 6.91
N ILE A 78 1.25 5.62 6.01
CA ILE A 78 1.58 5.05 4.70
C ILE A 78 3.06 4.70 4.65
N TYR A 79 3.38 3.52 4.12
CA TYR A 79 4.74 3.03 3.92
C TYR A 79 4.90 2.49 2.51
N MET A 80 6.05 2.75 1.87
CA MET A 80 6.50 2.07 0.67
C MET A 80 7.54 1.01 1.07
N ILE A 81 7.38 -0.22 0.58
CA ILE A 81 8.27 -1.35 0.89
C ILE A 81 9.23 -1.58 -0.26
N THR A 82 8.73 -1.61 -1.50
CA THR A 82 9.56 -1.78 -2.69
C THR A 82 10.39 -0.54 -2.97
N PRO A 83 11.70 -0.66 -3.25
CA PRO A 83 12.52 0.45 -3.74
C PRO A 83 11.91 1.08 -5.00
N ASN A 84 11.79 2.40 -5.01
CA ASN A 84 11.07 3.11 -6.07
C ASN A 84 11.78 4.40 -6.54
N GLY A 85 12.91 4.75 -5.94
CA GLY A 85 13.69 5.95 -6.27
C GLY A 85 13.12 7.26 -5.71
N ARG A 86 11.89 7.29 -5.19
CA ARG A 86 11.26 8.48 -4.62
C ARG A 86 11.15 8.44 -3.11
N PHE A 87 10.65 7.34 -2.56
CA PHE A 87 10.40 7.17 -1.12
C PHE A 87 11.39 6.22 -0.50
N LYS A 88 11.83 6.53 0.72
CA LYS A 88 12.63 5.62 1.55
C LYS A 88 11.80 4.39 1.92
N CYS A 89 12.38 3.21 1.72
CA CYS A 89 11.71 1.96 2.05
C CYS A 89 11.44 1.84 3.55
N ASN A 90 10.29 1.27 3.90
CA ASN A 90 9.87 1.01 5.28
C ASN A 90 9.87 2.26 6.19
N THR A 91 9.85 3.45 5.58
CA THR A 91 9.78 4.72 6.29
C THR A 91 8.38 5.29 6.16
N ARG A 92 7.87 5.87 7.25
CA ARG A 92 6.58 6.56 7.27
C ARG A 92 6.61 7.78 6.37
N LEU A 93 5.67 7.86 5.43
CA LEU A 93 5.58 8.95 4.46
C LEU A 93 4.77 10.11 5.04
N CYS A 94 5.30 11.32 4.95
CA CYS A 94 4.60 12.54 5.32
C CYS A 94 3.89 13.10 4.08
N LEU A 95 2.64 12.72 3.90
CA LEU A 95 1.76 13.20 2.85
C LEU A 95 0.57 13.90 3.48
N SER A 96 -0.08 14.82 2.78
CA SER A 96 -1.26 15.54 3.31
C SER A 96 -2.44 14.64 3.70
N ILE A 97 -2.41 13.39 3.26
CA ILE A 97 -3.41 12.35 3.55
C ILE A 97 -2.99 11.39 4.68
N THR A 98 -1.89 11.67 5.38
CA THR A 98 -1.33 10.80 6.43
C THR A 98 -1.44 11.43 7.81
N ASP A 99 -1.12 10.63 8.81
CA ASP A 99 -1.12 10.99 10.23
C ASP A 99 -0.07 12.05 10.64
N PHE A 100 0.74 12.54 9.71
CA PHE A 100 1.56 13.74 9.91
C PHE A 100 0.75 15.04 9.82
N HIS A 101 -0.41 15.02 9.17
CA HIS A 101 -1.26 16.19 8.92
C HIS A 101 -2.71 15.94 9.38
N PRO A 102 -2.94 15.68 10.69
CA PRO A 102 -4.27 15.39 11.19
C PRO A 102 -5.27 16.53 10.97
N ASP A 103 -4.79 17.78 10.94
CA ASP A 103 -5.63 18.99 10.80
C ASP A 103 -6.23 19.12 9.37
N THR A 104 -5.59 18.53 8.36
CA THR A 104 -6.07 18.54 6.98
C THR A 104 -6.85 17.27 6.61
N TRP A 105 -6.90 16.30 7.52
CA TRP A 105 -7.57 15.05 7.29
C TRP A 105 -9.09 15.19 7.22
N ASN A 106 -9.68 14.57 6.21
CA ASN A 106 -11.14 14.49 6.08
C ASN A 106 -11.64 13.05 6.35
N PRO A 107 -12.42 12.84 7.42
CA PRO A 107 -12.98 11.51 7.74
C PRO A 107 -13.86 10.89 6.65
N ALA A 108 -14.36 11.68 5.71
CA ALA A 108 -15.12 11.18 4.58
C ALA A 108 -14.25 10.50 3.51
N TRP A 109 -12.93 10.71 3.52
CA TRP A 109 -12.04 10.06 2.58
C TRP A 109 -12.02 8.55 2.78
N SER A 110 -12.21 7.84 1.66
CA SER A 110 -12.18 6.37 1.61
C SER A 110 -10.76 5.86 1.38
N VAL A 111 -10.57 4.56 1.56
CA VAL A 111 -9.29 3.91 1.20
C VAL A 111 -8.95 4.13 -0.28
N SER A 112 -9.95 4.14 -1.17
CA SER A 112 -9.75 4.49 -2.59
C SER A 112 -9.19 5.90 -2.77
N THR A 113 -9.73 6.89 -2.05
CA THR A 113 -9.24 8.28 -2.07
C THR A 113 -7.79 8.38 -1.59
N ILE A 114 -7.44 7.66 -0.52
CA ILE A 114 -6.08 7.61 0.03
C ILE A 114 -5.11 7.02 -1.00
N LEU A 115 -5.48 5.92 -1.65
CA LEU A 115 -4.65 5.25 -2.65
C LEU A 115 -4.46 6.11 -3.90
N THR A 116 -5.50 6.80 -4.36
CA THR A 116 -5.41 7.76 -5.48
C THR A 116 -4.47 8.92 -5.13
N GLY A 117 -4.60 9.46 -3.91
CA GLY A 117 -3.68 10.48 -3.40
C GLY A 117 -2.23 10.00 -3.36
N LEU A 118 -1.99 8.79 -2.86
CA LEU A 118 -0.66 8.18 -2.85
C LEU A 118 -0.05 8.08 -4.27
N LEU A 119 -0.85 7.66 -5.26
CA LEU A 119 -0.39 7.59 -6.65
C LEU A 119 0.01 8.97 -7.17
N SER A 120 -0.78 10.00 -6.87
CA SER A 120 -0.45 11.39 -7.23
C SER A 120 0.87 11.83 -6.60
N PHE A 121 1.07 11.59 -5.30
CA PHE A 121 2.33 11.89 -4.62
C PHE A 121 3.53 11.10 -5.16
N MET A 122 3.31 9.87 -5.64
CA MET A 122 4.38 9.06 -6.22
C MET A 122 4.92 9.68 -7.51
N VAL A 123 4.06 10.26 -8.35
CA VAL A 123 4.45 10.89 -9.64
C VAL A 123 4.83 12.37 -9.50
N GLU A 124 4.58 12.98 -8.35
CA GLU A 124 4.91 14.37 -8.07
C GLU A 124 6.43 14.55 -7.87
N LYS A 125 6.95 15.74 -8.21
CA LYS A 125 8.41 16.04 -8.11
C LYS A 125 8.82 16.73 -6.81
N GLY A 126 7.87 17.20 -5.99
CA GLY A 126 8.16 17.95 -4.76
C GLY A 126 8.80 17.08 -3.67
N PRO A 127 9.75 17.60 -2.88
CA PRO A 127 10.30 16.87 -1.74
C PRO A 127 9.24 16.67 -0.64
N THR A 128 9.30 15.55 0.06
CA THR A 128 8.47 15.28 1.23
C THR A 128 9.26 14.50 2.28
N LEU A 129 8.86 14.57 3.54
CA LEU A 129 9.48 13.75 4.58
C LEU A 129 9.25 12.27 4.28
N GLY A 130 10.33 11.50 4.25
CA GLY A 130 10.31 10.11 3.78
C GLY A 130 10.67 9.96 2.29
N SER A 131 10.85 11.06 1.54
CA SER A 131 11.46 11.01 0.22
C SER A 131 12.97 10.78 0.29
N ILE A 132 13.53 10.26 -0.79
CA ILE A 132 14.98 10.11 -0.95
C ILE A 132 15.54 11.49 -1.28
N GLU A 133 16.48 11.96 -0.48
CA GLU A 133 17.25 13.16 -0.79
C GLU A 133 18.31 12.83 -1.83
N THR A 134 18.07 13.23 -3.07
CA THR A 134 19.13 13.25 -4.08
C THR A 134 19.93 14.55 -3.90
N SER A 135 21.20 14.43 -3.53
CA SER A 135 22.12 15.57 -3.47
C SER A 135 22.09 16.30 -4.80
N ARG A 136 21.83 17.55 -4.78
CA ARG A 136 21.78 18.72 -5.69
C ARG A 136 22.26 18.63 -7.16
N LEU A 137 22.42 17.47 -7.75
CA LEU A 137 22.79 17.28 -9.15
C LEU A 137 21.70 16.50 -9.88
N HIS A 138 20.73 17.20 -10.42
CA HIS A 138 19.58 16.77 -11.21
C HIS A 138 18.66 15.73 -10.53
N PRO A 139 17.41 16.07 -10.25
CA PRO A 139 16.41 15.11 -9.81
C PRO A 139 15.91 14.33 -11.04
N ASP A 140 16.71 13.38 -11.49
CA ASP A 140 16.24 12.38 -12.44
C ASP A 140 15.74 11.16 -11.64
N PRO A 141 14.41 10.92 -11.56
CA PRO A 141 13.87 9.76 -10.85
C PRO A 141 14.42 8.42 -11.38
N ALA A 142 14.88 8.42 -12.64
CA ALA A 142 15.50 7.27 -13.27
C ALA A 142 16.90 6.94 -12.69
N ALA A 143 17.62 7.92 -12.13
CA ALA A 143 18.96 7.69 -11.58
C ALA A 143 18.95 6.79 -10.34
N GLY A 144 17.90 6.85 -9.51
CA GLY A 144 17.74 5.98 -8.34
C GLY A 144 17.51 4.51 -8.70
N LEU A 145 16.80 4.26 -9.79
CA LEU A 145 16.56 2.91 -10.31
C LEU A 145 17.82 2.28 -10.90
N GLN A 146 18.69 3.08 -11.55
CA GLN A 146 19.95 2.61 -12.10
C GLN A 146 20.98 2.26 -11.01
N GLN A 147 20.96 2.94 -9.88
CA GLN A 147 21.89 2.67 -8.77
C GLN A 147 21.49 1.45 -7.96
N ALA A 148 20.19 1.20 -7.76
CA ALA A 148 19.68 -0.03 -7.16
C ALA A 148 19.98 -1.27 -8.03
N ASN A 149 19.96 -1.11 -9.36
CA ASN A 149 20.24 -2.20 -10.31
C ASN A 149 21.73 -2.52 -10.48
N ARG A 150 22.65 -1.62 -10.10
CA ARG A 150 24.10 -1.86 -10.15
C ARG A 150 24.61 -2.70 -8.97
N ASN A 151 23.89 -2.69 -7.83
CA ASN A 151 24.31 -3.43 -6.63
C ASN A 151 23.72 -4.85 -6.54
N HIS A 152 22.79 -5.19 -7.41
CA HIS A 152 22.28 -6.55 -7.54
C HIS A 152 22.62 -7.03 -8.96
N GLY A 153 23.59 -7.95 -9.08
CA GLY A 153 23.91 -8.57 -10.35
C GLY A 153 22.65 -9.11 -11.04
N LEU A 154 22.67 -9.20 -12.38
CA LEU A 154 21.54 -9.58 -13.26
C LEU A 154 20.69 -10.77 -12.76
N LEU A 155 21.27 -11.68 -11.97
CA LEU A 155 20.60 -12.82 -11.37
C LEU A 155 19.77 -12.47 -10.11
N GLY A 156 20.14 -11.44 -9.34
CA GLY A 156 19.42 -11.07 -8.11
C GLY A 156 18.08 -10.37 -8.38
N GLY A 157 18.04 -9.54 -9.41
CA GLY A 157 16.81 -8.81 -9.77
C GLY A 157 15.72 -9.73 -10.36
N ALA A 158 16.11 -10.68 -11.21
CA ALA A 158 15.20 -11.67 -11.79
C ALA A 158 14.61 -12.62 -10.74
N LEU A 159 15.45 -13.07 -9.79
CA LEU A 159 15.03 -13.93 -8.67
C LEU A 159 14.12 -13.18 -7.70
N ALA A 160 14.42 -11.93 -7.35
CA ALA A 160 13.58 -11.12 -6.47
C ALA A 160 12.19 -10.88 -7.07
N ASN A 161 12.11 -10.58 -8.38
CA ASN A 161 10.85 -10.43 -9.09
C ASN A 161 10.08 -11.75 -9.18
N LEU A 162 10.78 -12.89 -9.35
CA LEU A 162 10.16 -14.20 -9.38
C LEU A 162 9.55 -14.56 -8.00
N PHE A 163 10.25 -14.28 -6.90
CA PHE A 163 9.72 -14.49 -5.55
C PHE A 163 8.51 -13.63 -5.24
N VAL A 164 8.48 -12.39 -5.71
CA VAL A 164 7.31 -11.50 -5.58
C VAL A 164 6.12 -12.07 -6.36
N ILE A 165 6.32 -12.50 -7.60
CA ILE A 165 5.26 -13.07 -8.44
C ILE A 165 4.73 -14.38 -7.86
N VAL A 166 5.62 -15.28 -7.40
CA VAL A 166 5.24 -16.56 -6.79
C VAL A 166 4.54 -16.32 -5.45
N GLY A 167 5.01 -15.38 -4.64
CA GLY A 167 4.36 -14.99 -3.39
C GLY A 167 2.94 -14.44 -3.61
N PHE A 168 2.76 -13.64 -4.65
CA PHE A 168 1.43 -13.13 -5.02
C PHE A 168 0.49 -14.21 -5.55
N ALA A 169 0.99 -15.14 -6.38
CA ALA A 169 0.21 -16.27 -6.87
C ALA A 169 -0.24 -17.18 -5.72
N ALA A 170 0.65 -17.47 -4.77
CA ALA A 170 0.34 -18.26 -3.58
C ALA A 170 -0.65 -17.52 -2.67
N PHE A 171 -0.50 -16.21 -2.49
CA PHE A 171 -1.42 -15.39 -1.71
C PHE A 171 -2.82 -15.33 -2.34
N ALA A 172 -2.90 -15.08 -3.65
CA ALA A 172 -4.18 -15.07 -4.38
C ALA A 172 -4.87 -16.46 -4.33
N TYR A 173 -4.09 -17.54 -4.37
CA TYR A 173 -4.60 -18.90 -4.26
C TYR A 173 -5.16 -19.19 -2.86
N THR A 174 -4.45 -18.80 -1.80
CA THR A 174 -4.92 -18.97 -0.42
C THR A 174 -6.17 -18.14 -0.13
N VAL A 175 -6.23 -16.89 -0.60
CA VAL A 175 -7.43 -16.06 -0.48
C VAL A 175 -8.62 -16.70 -1.21
N LYS A 176 -8.41 -17.19 -2.43
CA LYS A 176 -9.46 -17.88 -3.20
C LYS A 176 -9.92 -19.17 -2.52
N TYR A 177 -9.02 -19.92 -1.89
CA TYR A 177 -9.32 -21.14 -1.18
C TYR A 177 -10.16 -20.86 0.09
N VAL A 178 -9.76 -19.87 0.89
CA VAL A 178 -10.48 -19.44 2.10
C VAL A 178 -11.88 -18.92 1.76
N LEU A 179 -12.00 -18.11 0.69
CA LEU A 179 -13.32 -17.61 0.25
C LEU A 179 -14.24 -18.72 -0.23
N ARG A 180 -13.71 -19.78 -0.86
CA ARG A 180 -14.50 -20.96 -1.23
C ARG A 180 -14.96 -21.77 0.00
N SER A 181 -14.10 -21.90 1.00
CA SER A 181 -14.44 -22.61 2.24
C SER A 181 -15.55 -21.89 3.02
N ILE A 182 -15.55 -20.55 3.03
CA ILE A 182 -16.58 -19.74 3.70
C ILE A 182 -17.91 -19.71 2.91
N ALA A 183 -17.86 -19.91 1.59
CA ALA A 183 -19.05 -19.91 0.74
C ALA A 183 -19.78 -21.27 0.69
N GLN A 184 -19.21 -22.30 1.32
CA GLN A 184 -19.79 -23.67 1.41
C GLN A 184 -20.39 -23.99 2.78
N GLU A 185 -20.34 -23.07 3.74
CA GLU A 185 -21.12 -23.09 4.99
C GLU A 185 -22.32 -22.12 4.91
#